data_12d90203a180ed11893c67ebaf0b05f8
#
_entry.id   12d90203a180ed11893c67ebaf0b05f8
#
_cell.length_a   1.000
_cell.length_b   1.000
_cell.length_c   1.000
_cell.angle_alpha   90.00
_cell.angle_beta   90.00
_cell.angle_gamma   90.00
#
_symmetry.space_group_name_H-M   'P 1'
#
loop_
_entity.id
_entity.type
_entity.pdbx_description
1 polymer ?
#
loop_
_entity_poly.entity_id
_entity_poly.type
_entity_poly.pdbx_seq_one_letter_code
_entity_poly.pdbx_strand_id
1 'polypeptide(L)'
;MPVYASMLAAILPMIFYLIIIWRMDKYDREPFTAVIIHFFWGSFGAVILALIGTSILNAASSPLTNSNQNSFLLIILFAPLSEEFAKGVFLIYTVNKKNFDNITDGLVYGCAIGLGFGMTENFIYFITYGNSLTSWFYIVIIRSLFSAVMHAIATGTFGAFLGLAKFSSSWVKIVLPLAGLITAMFIHFMWNYSVSFESTYLLGMIFIFLCIQFFFFVFKLSIENEKKIIQRELSEEIELGFIPDAHLNILSGLKRFKSGWIDESIRKQYTKAAVRLAFSKNQLKKAKDYRKTYYESEIEKNRVLIRGILSINLKTE
;
A
#
# COMPACT_ATOMS: atom_id res chain seq x y z
N MET A 1 -8.71 -16.32 27.25
CA MET A 1 -9.85 -16.23 26.30
C MET A 1 -9.80 -17.37 25.29
N PRO A 2 -10.94 -17.80 24.66
CA PRO A 2 -10.92 -18.83 23.63
C PRO A 2 -10.04 -18.40 22.44
N VAL A 3 -9.22 -19.32 21.93
CA VAL A 3 -8.28 -19.06 20.82
C VAL A 3 -9.00 -18.57 19.57
N TYR A 4 -10.16 -19.14 19.24
CA TYR A 4 -10.94 -18.72 18.08
C TYR A 4 -11.54 -17.31 18.21
N ALA A 5 -11.88 -16.85 19.43
CA ALA A 5 -12.31 -15.47 19.64
C ALA A 5 -11.16 -14.48 19.35
N SER A 6 -9.95 -14.81 19.84
CA SER A 6 -8.74 -14.03 19.55
C SER A 6 -8.38 -14.05 18.07
N MET A 7 -8.58 -15.19 17.39
CA MET A 7 -8.36 -15.30 15.94
C MET A 7 -9.34 -14.41 15.16
N LEU A 8 -10.64 -14.45 15.47
CA LEU A 8 -11.63 -13.59 14.82
C LEU A 8 -11.36 -12.10 15.09
N ALA A 9 -11.03 -11.75 16.35
CA ALA A 9 -10.68 -10.38 16.71
C ALA A 9 -9.43 -9.85 15.98
N ALA A 10 -8.47 -10.71 15.66
CA ALA A 10 -7.30 -10.33 14.88
C ALA A 10 -7.61 -10.21 13.37
N ILE A 11 -8.42 -11.11 12.80
CA ILE A 11 -8.67 -11.18 11.37
C ILE A 11 -9.66 -10.12 10.90
N LEU A 12 -10.82 -9.98 11.56
CA LEU A 12 -11.94 -9.19 11.04
C LEU A 12 -11.59 -7.70 10.85
N PRO A 13 -10.96 -7.00 11.81
CA PRO A 13 -10.57 -5.61 11.62
C PRO A 13 -9.55 -5.44 10.48
N MET A 14 -8.60 -6.37 10.35
CA MET A 14 -7.56 -6.28 9.32
C MET A 14 -8.10 -6.47 7.91
N ILE A 15 -9.03 -7.41 7.72
CA ILE A 15 -9.74 -7.57 6.44
C ILE A 15 -10.59 -6.33 6.12
N PHE A 16 -11.26 -5.77 7.12
CA PHE A 16 -12.02 -4.53 6.95
C PHE A 16 -11.14 -3.37 6.47
N TYR A 17 -10.00 -3.14 7.14
CA TYR A 17 -9.05 -2.09 6.73
C TYR A 17 -8.44 -2.37 5.35
N LEU A 18 -8.11 -3.62 5.04
CA LEU A 18 -7.60 -4.02 3.73
C LEU A 18 -8.59 -3.66 2.61
N ILE A 19 -9.88 -3.93 2.81
CA ILE A 19 -10.92 -3.60 1.84
C ILE A 19 -11.06 -2.08 1.69
N ILE A 20 -10.97 -1.30 2.78
CA ILE A 20 -11.01 0.16 2.72
C ILE A 20 -9.84 0.68 1.89
N ILE A 21 -8.60 0.30 2.22
CA ILE A 21 -7.40 0.75 1.52
C ILE A 21 -7.46 0.37 0.03
N TRP A 22 -7.82 -0.88 -0.27
CA TRP A 22 -7.99 -1.33 -1.65
C TRP A 22 -9.06 -0.52 -2.41
N ARG A 23 -10.16 -0.13 -1.77
CA ARG A 23 -11.22 0.70 -2.38
C ARG A 23 -10.83 2.16 -2.54
N MET A 24 -9.87 2.64 -1.77
CA MET A 24 -9.35 4.02 -1.91
C MET A 24 -8.56 4.20 -3.21
N ASP A 25 -7.97 3.15 -3.75
CA ASP A 25 -7.41 3.13 -5.09
C ASP A 25 -8.56 3.22 -6.12
N LYS A 26 -8.67 4.38 -6.75
CA LYS A 26 -9.85 4.72 -7.57
C LYS A 26 -9.61 4.51 -9.05
N TYR A 27 -8.41 4.79 -9.57
CA TYR A 27 -8.21 4.88 -11.02
C TYR A 27 -7.73 3.60 -11.68
N ASP A 28 -6.63 3.05 -11.33
CA ASP A 28 -6.15 1.75 -11.83
C ASP A 28 -6.01 0.76 -10.68
N ARG A 29 -7.17 0.44 -10.10
CA ARG A 29 -7.23 -0.40 -8.90
C ARG A 29 -6.53 -1.72 -9.11
N GLU A 30 -5.63 -2.02 -8.19
CA GLU A 30 -4.87 -3.25 -8.18
C GLU A 30 -5.76 -4.50 -8.06
N PRO A 31 -5.40 -5.61 -8.74
CA PRO A 31 -6.14 -6.86 -8.61
C PRO A 31 -6.21 -7.30 -7.14
N PHE A 32 -7.42 -7.57 -6.65
CA PHE A 32 -7.59 -7.96 -5.25
C PHE A 32 -6.80 -9.20 -4.87
N THR A 33 -6.61 -10.13 -5.82
CA THR A 33 -5.74 -11.30 -5.65
C THR A 33 -4.28 -10.93 -5.37
N ALA A 34 -3.75 -9.90 -6.03
CA ALA A 34 -2.40 -9.41 -5.74
C ALA A 34 -2.33 -8.78 -4.35
N VAL A 35 -3.33 -7.99 -3.95
CA VAL A 35 -3.42 -7.39 -2.61
C VAL A 35 -3.48 -8.48 -1.53
N ILE A 36 -4.25 -9.55 -1.75
CA ILE A 36 -4.32 -10.70 -0.84
C ILE A 36 -2.96 -11.42 -0.73
N ILE A 37 -2.23 -11.57 -1.83
CA ILE A 37 -0.88 -12.18 -1.79
C ILE A 37 0.07 -11.34 -0.92
N HIS A 38 0.01 -10.01 -1.02
CA HIS A 38 0.81 -9.12 -0.17
C HIS A 38 0.41 -9.21 1.30
N PHE A 39 -0.89 -9.30 1.58
CA PHE A 39 -1.39 -9.52 2.93
C PHE A 39 -0.88 -10.85 3.52
N PHE A 40 -0.90 -11.94 2.76
CA PHE A 40 -0.37 -13.22 3.21
C PHE A 40 1.15 -13.24 3.36
N TRP A 41 1.88 -12.50 2.51
CA TRP A 41 3.30 -12.29 2.77
C TRP A 41 3.53 -11.64 4.14
N GLY A 42 2.80 -10.58 4.45
CA GLY A 42 2.85 -9.93 5.76
C GLY A 42 2.54 -10.88 6.90
N SER A 43 1.45 -11.67 6.75
CA SER A 43 0.96 -12.55 7.80
C SER A 43 1.92 -13.72 8.15
N PHE A 44 2.67 -14.23 7.17
CA PHE A 44 3.50 -15.41 7.34
C PHE A 44 4.96 -15.16 6.97
N GLY A 45 5.23 -14.77 5.71
CA GLY A 45 6.59 -14.65 5.21
C GLY A 45 7.41 -13.60 5.96
N ALA A 46 6.85 -12.40 6.13
CA ALA A 46 7.51 -11.33 6.84
C ALA A 46 7.68 -11.64 8.34
N VAL A 47 6.69 -12.28 8.97
CA VAL A 47 6.78 -12.68 10.39
C VAL A 47 7.94 -13.65 10.60
N ILE A 48 8.04 -14.72 9.78
CA ILE A 48 9.12 -15.69 9.89
C ILE A 48 10.48 -15.02 9.68
N LEU A 49 10.60 -14.20 8.64
CA LEU A 49 11.86 -13.51 8.34
C LEU A 49 12.24 -12.50 9.42
N ALA A 50 11.27 -11.80 10.01
CA ALA A 50 11.47 -10.88 11.12
C ALA A 50 11.95 -11.59 12.38
N LEU A 51 11.37 -12.74 12.73
CA LEU A 51 11.79 -13.55 13.87
C LEU A 51 13.27 -14.00 13.72
N ILE A 52 13.66 -14.44 12.51
CA ILE A 52 15.06 -14.80 12.23
C ILE A 52 15.96 -13.57 12.39
N GLY A 53 15.60 -12.43 11.79
CA GLY A 53 16.39 -11.20 11.88
C GLY A 53 16.53 -10.70 13.31
N THR A 54 15.43 -10.66 14.07
CA THR A 54 15.46 -10.27 15.50
C THR A 54 16.31 -11.23 16.33
N SER A 55 16.26 -12.54 16.07
CA SER A 55 17.09 -13.52 16.77
C SER A 55 18.58 -13.34 16.49
N ILE A 56 18.95 -13.02 15.26
CA ILE A 56 20.35 -12.73 14.87
C ILE A 56 20.84 -11.46 15.58
N LEU A 57 20.06 -10.38 15.57
CA LEU A 57 20.41 -9.12 16.23
C LEU A 57 20.54 -9.30 17.75
N ASN A 58 19.63 -10.07 18.35
CA ASN A 58 19.65 -10.40 19.77
C ASN A 58 20.92 -11.20 20.14
N ALA A 59 21.26 -12.21 19.36
CA ALA A 59 22.47 -13.01 19.57
C ALA A 59 23.75 -12.18 19.43
N ALA A 60 23.79 -11.26 18.46
CA ALA A 60 24.94 -10.38 18.25
C ALA A 60 25.12 -9.33 19.37
N SER A 61 24.01 -8.86 19.97
CA SER A 61 24.06 -7.84 21.04
C SER A 61 24.27 -8.42 22.45
N SER A 62 23.85 -9.66 22.68
CA SER A 62 23.88 -10.28 24.00
C SER A 62 25.25 -10.29 24.71
N PRO A 63 26.41 -10.39 24.02
CA PRO A 63 27.72 -10.26 24.67
C PRO A 63 28.07 -8.82 25.11
N LEU A 64 27.38 -7.83 24.59
CA LEU A 64 27.67 -6.40 24.78
C LEU A 64 26.73 -5.72 25.78
N THR A 65 25.62 -6.40 26.17
CA THR A 65 24.54 -5.83 26.97
C THR A 65 24.19 -6.74 28.14
N ASN A 66 23.64 -6.16 29.21
CA ASN A 66 23.00 -6.96 30.25
C ASN A 66 21.61 -7.38 29.84
N SER A 67 20.97 -8.33 30.59
CA SER A 67 19.65 -8.88 30.25
C SER A 67 18.53 -7.83 30.09
N ASN A 68 18.53 -6.81 30.95
CA ASN A 68 17.52 -5.74 30.91
C ASN A 68 17.71 -4.82 29.68
N GLN A 69 18.96 -4.43 29.41
CA GLN A 69 19.31 -3.62 28.23
C GLN A 69 19.00 -4.37 26.95
N ASN A 70 19.31 -5.67 26.90
CA ASN A 70 19.04 -6.49 25.74
C ASN A 70 17.54 -6.64 25.47
N SER A 71 16.73 -6.87 26.51
CA SER A 71 15.27 -6.94 26.39
C SER A 71 14.66 -5.63 25.88
N PHE A 72 15.18 -4.49 26.35
CA PHE A 72 14.74 -3.17 25.90
C PHE A 72 15.11 -2.90 24.44
N LEU A 73 16.35 -3.18 24.05
CA LEU A 73 16.81 -3.03 22.66
C LEU A 73 16.04 -3.95 21.71
N LEU A 74 15.70 -5.16 22.16
CA LEU A 74 14.95 -6.13 21.36
C LEU A 74 13.59 -5.58 20.95
N ILE A 75 12.85 -4.98 21.86
CA ILE A 75 11.50 -4.47 21.60
C ILE A 75 11.55 -3.16 20.83
N ILE A 76 12.43 -2.24 21.22
CA ILE A 76 12.38 -0.86 20.73
C ILE A 76 13.16 -0.68 19.43
N LEU A 77 14.25 -1.42 19.23
CA LEU A 77 15.15 -1.23 18.09
C LEU A 77 15.17 -2.43 17.15
N PHE A 78 15.44 -3.64 17.68
CA PHE A 78 15.69 -4.81 16.82
C PHE A 78 14.41 -5.31 16.14
N ALA A 79 13.27 -5.28 16.84
CA ALA A 79 11.99 -5.62 16.24
C ALA A 79 11.65 -4.67 15.09
N PRO A 80 11.57 -3.33 15.24
CA PRO A 80 11.33 -2.42 14.13
C PRO A 80 12.28 -2.59 12.94
N LEU A 81 13.58 -2.78 13.19
CA LEU A 81 14.57 -2.96 12.13
C LEU A 81 14.31 -4.24 11.32
N SER A 82 14.17 -5.39 12.00
CA SER A 82 14.00 -6.67 11.35
C SER A 82 12.63 -6.80 10.69
N GLU A 83 11.59 -6.28 11.32
CA GLU A 83 10.23 -6.38 10.82
C GLU A 83 9.98 -5.51 9.59
N GLU A 84 10.37 -4.22 9.61
CA GLU A 84 10.17 -3.36 8.44
C GLU A 84 11.06 -3.80 7.28
N PHE A 85 12.26 -4.32 7.55
CA PHE A 85 13.09 -4.95 6.53
C PHE A 85 12.39 -6.18 5.92
N ALA A 86 11.89 -7.09 6.74
CA ALA A 86 11.22 -8.32 6.31
C ALA A 86 9.96 -8.04 5.48
N LYS A 87 9.14 -7.07 5.89
CA LYS A 87 7.98 -6.57 5.15
C LYS A 87 8.42 -5.97 3.82
N GLY A 88 9.50 -5.20 3.82
CA GLY A 88 10.04 -4.50 2.66
C GLY A 88 10.56 -5.41 1.55
N VAL A 89 11.07 -6.60 1.87
CA VAL A 89 11.64 -7.53 0.88
C VAL A 89 10.68 -7.83 -0.27
N PHE A 90 9.43 -8.16 0.04
CA PHE A 90 8.44 -8.48 -1.00
C PHE A 90 7.97 -7.23 -1.75
N LEU A 91 7.95 -6.08 -1.08
CA LEU A 91 7.63 -4.81 -1.72
C LEU A 91 8.68 -4.40 -2.76
N ILE A 92 9.97 -4.56 -2.43
CA ILE A 92 11.10 -4.33 -3.35
C ILE A 92 11.00 -5.27 -4.56
N TYR A 93 10.61 -6.52 -4.36
CA TYR A 93 10.35 -7.44 -5.48
C TYR A 93 9.19 -6.94 -6.35
N THR A 94 8.09 -6.49 -5.73
CA THR A 94 6.87 -6.06 -6.42
C THR A 94 7.06 -4.78 -7.22
N VAL A 95 7.83 -3.80 -6.73
CA VAL A 95 8.07 -2.54 -7.46
C VAL A 95 8.75 -2.76 -8.82
N ASN A 96 9.48 -3.85 -8.98
CA ASN A 96 10.13 -4.18 -10.25
C ASN A 96 9.17 -4.78 -11.30
N LYS A 97 7.95 -5.16 -10.91
CA LYS A 97 6.92 -5.67 -11.83
C LYS A 97 6.37 -4.56 -12.71
N LYS A 98 5.90 -4.95 -13.91
CA LYS A 98 5.38 -4.01 -14.91
C LYS A 98 4.07 -3.33 -14.45
N ASN A 99 3.28 -4.03 -13.67
CA ASN A 99 1.96 -3.54 -13.20
C ASN A 99 2.04 -2.63 -11.97
N PHE A 100 3.20 -2.45 -11.38
CA PHE A 100 3.37 -1.48 -10.30
C PHE A 100 3.68 -0.12 -10.95
N ASP A 101 2.77 0.83 -10.90
CA ASP A 101 2.77 1.97 -11.79
C ASP A 101 2.99 3.33 -11.11
N ASN A 102 2.66 3.43 -9.80
CA ASN A 102 2.59 4.72 -9.14
C ASN A 102 2.75 4.62 -7.62
N ILE A 103 2.57 5.76 -6.93
CA ILE A 103 2.66 5.88 -5.47
C ILE A 103 1.50 5.13 -4.80
N THR A 104 0.29 5.17 -5.40
CA THR A 104 -0.91 4.54 -4.84
C THR A 104 -0.74 3.03 -4.73
N ASP A 105 -0.13 2.39 -5.73
CA ASP A 105 0.19 0.95 -5.69
C ASP A 105 1.09 0.62 -4.51
N GLY A 106 2.12 1.46 -4.31
CA GLY A 106 3.02 1.32 -3.17
C GLY A 106 2.32 1.43 -1.82
N LEU A 107 1.42 2.42 -1.68
CA LEU A 107 0.58 2.59 -0.49
C LEU A 107 -0.31 1.37 -0.25
N VAL A 108 -1.02 0.90 -1.29
CA VAL A 108 -1.96 -0.24 -1.19
C VAL A 108 -1.24 -1.53 -0.83
N TYR A 109 -0.18 -1.88 -1.57
CA TYR A 109 0.58 -3.11 -1.31
C TYR A 109 1.33 -3.07 0.01
N GLY A 110 1.92 -1.92 0.35
CA GLY A 110 2.60 -1.74 1.63
C GLY A 110 1.65 -1.87 2.81
N CYS A 111 0.47 -1.23 2.74
CA CYS A 111 -0.58 -1.40 3.75
C CYS A 111 -1.06 -2.85 3.86
N ALA A 112 -1.23 -3.54 2.73
CA ALA A 112 -1.64 -4.95 2.75
C ALA A 112 -0.64 -5.82 3.51
N ILE A 113 0.66 -5.64 3.27
CA ILE A 113 1.72 -6.34 4.01
C ILE A 113 1.69 -5.98 5.50
N GLY A 114 1.61 -4.68 5.82
CA GLY A 114 1.57 -4.19 7.20
C GLY A 114 0.36 -4.71 7.98
N LEU A 115 -0.84 -4.71 7.36
CA LEU A 115 -2.05 -5.27 7.95
C LEU A 115 -1.97 -6.79 8.17
N GLY A 116 -1.37 -7.52 7.22
CA GLY A 116 -1.14 -8.94 7.38
C GLY A 116 -0.21 -9.25 8.54
N PHE A 117 0.88 -8.52 8.67
CA PHE A 117 1.83 -8.63 9.79
C PHE A 117 1.15 -8.31 11.12
N GLY A 118 0.47 -7.15 11.19
CA GLY A 118 -0.27 -6.72 12.38
C GLY A 118 -1.38 -7.70 12.78
N MET A 119 -2.01 -8.39 11.83
CA MET A 119 -2.98 -9.46 12.11
C MET A 119 -2.35 -10.59 12.93
N THR A 120 -1.22 -11.11 12.46
CA THR A 120 -0.55 -12.23 13.11
C THR A 120 0.00 -11.82 14.47
N GLU A 121 0.62 -10.66 14.56
CA GLU A 121 1.10 -10.13 15.82
C GLU A 121 -0.04 -9.89 16.82
N ASN A 122 -1.16 -9.30 16.40
CA ASN A 122 -2.33 -9.11 17.24
C ASN A 122 -2.85 -10.43 17.78
N PHE A 123 -2.96 -11.46 16.93
CA PHE A 123 -3.38 -12.79 17.39
C PHE A 123 -2.48 -13.34 18.50
N ILE A 124 -1.15 -13.25 18.32
CA ILE A 124 -0.17 -13.69 19.34
C ILE A 124 -0.36 -12.91 20.64
N TYR A 125 -0.50 -11.58 20.57
CA TYR A 125 -0.73 -10.76 21.78
C TYR A 125 -2.06 -11.06 22.46
N PHE A 126 -3.14 -11.31 21.72
CA PHE A 126 -4.46 -11.59 22.29
C PHE A 126 -4.48 -12.91 23.06
N ILE A 127 -3.74 -13.92 22.61
CA ILE A 127 -3.65 -15.21 23.32
C ILE A 127 -2.64 -15.15 24.47
N THR A 128 -1.58 -14.36 24.37
CA THR A 128 -0.50 -14.29 25.36
C THR A 128 -0.87 -13.41 26.55
N TYR A 129 -1.48 -12.24 26.30
CA TYR A 129 -1.73 -11.22 27.34
C TYR A 129 -3.21 -11.03 27.67
N GLY A 130 -4.12 -11.67 26.95
CA GLY A 130 -5.57 -11.62 27.21
C GLY A 130 -6.02 -12.54 28.35
N ASN A 131 -5.44 -12.43 29.54
CA ASN A 131 -5.64 -13.34 30.67
C ASN A 131 -7.01 -13.18 31.34
N SER A 132 -7.67 -12.02 31.21
CA SER A 132 -9.05 -11.75 31.65
C SER A 132 -9.88 -11.18 30.53
N LEU A 133 -11.20 -11.16 30.67
CA LEU A 133 -12.08 -10.56 29.65
C LEU A 133 -11.78 -9.06 29.47
N THR A 134 -11.56 -8.34 30.56
CA THR A 134 -11.24 -6.91 30.53
C THR A 134 -9.91 -6.64 29.86
N SER A 135 -8.84 -7.36 30.23
CA SER A 135 -7.53 -7.19 29.60
C SER A 135 -7.54 -7.56 28.12
N TRP A 136 -8.29 -8.61 27.77
CA TRP A 136 -8.43 -9.03 26.38
C TRP A 136 -9.13 -7.96 25.53
N PHE A 137 -10.28 -7.41 25.97
CA PHE A 137 -10.96 -6.33 25.24
C PHE A 137 -10.07 -5.09 25.11
N TYR A 138 -9.37 -4.71 26.18
CA TYR A 138 -8.45 -3.58 26.15
C TYR A 138 -7.36 -3.76 25.08
N ILE A 139 -6.69 -4.92 25.09
CA ILE A 139 -5.61 -5.21 24.12
C ILE A 139 -6.17 -5.29 22.70
N VAL A 140 -7.34 -5.91 22.49
CA VAL A 140 -7.99 -5.97 21.17
C VAL A 140 -8.26 -4.58 20.63
N ILE A 141 -8.82 -3.67 21.42
CA ILE A 141 -9.14 -2.31 20.98
C ILE A 141 -7.86 -1.55 20.65
N ILE A 142 -6.90 -1.50 21.58
CA ILE A 142 -5.67 -0.73 21.41
C ILE A 142 -4.86 -1.25 20.23
N ARG A 143 -4.66 -2.56 20.13
CA ARG A 143 -3.83 -3.11 19.06
C ARG A 143 -4.50 -3.06 17.69
N SER A 144 -5.82 -3.25 17.63
CA SER A 144 -6.53 -3.15 16.35
C SER A 144 -6.61 -1.71 15.83
N LEU A 145 -6.75 -0.71 16.70
CA LEU A 145 -6.89 0.69 16.30
C LEU A 145 -5.54 1.41 16.10
N PHE A 146 -4.48 0.99 16.80
CA PHE A 146 -3.19 1.68 16.77
C PHE A 146 -2.05 0.80 16.27
N SER A 147 -1.72 -0.33 16.91
CA SER A 147 -0.56 -1.15 16.52
C SER A 147 -0.66 -1.68 15.08
N ALA A 148 -1.77 -2.31 14.73
CA ALA A 148 -1.93 -2.85 13.37
C ALA A 148 -2.00 -1.75 12.31
N VAL A 149 -2.63 -0.62 12.65
CA VAL A 149 -2.67 0.56 11.78
C VAL A 149 -1.27 1.18 11.63
N MET A 150 -0.47 1.21 12.71
CA MET A 150 0.93 1.62 12.65
C MET A 150 1.72 0.78 11.64
N HIS A 151 1.62 -0.56 11.69
CA HIS A 151 2.28 -1.44 10.71
C HIS A 151 1.83 -1.14 9.27
N ALA A 152 0.53 -0.91 9.05
CA ALA A 152 0.01 -0.55 7.74
C ALA A 152 0.60 0.77 7.23
N ILE A 153 0.65 1.81 8.08
CA ILE A 153 1.17 3.13 7.72
C ILE A 153 2.68 3.07 7.49
N ALA A 154 3.44 2.41 8.36
CA ALA A 154 4.89 2.29 8.24
C ALA A 154 5.27 1.63 6.91
N THR A 155 4.76 0.42 6.66
CA THR A 155 5.06 -0.31 5.42
C THR A 155 4.44 0.36 4.19
N GLY A 156 3.24 0.97 4.31
CA GLY A 156 2.60 1.77 3.25
C GLY A 156 3.43 3.00 2.87
N THR A 157 4.03 3.68 3.86
CA THR A 157 4.95 4.80 3.62
C THR A 157 6.18 4.34 2.85
N PHE A 158 6.80 3.21 3.24
CA PHE A 158 7.89 2.63 2.47
C PHE A 158 7.48 2.34 1.02
N GLY A 159 6.28 1.78 0.81
CA GLY A 159 5.72 1.55 -0.51
C GLY A 159 5.56 2.83 -1.34
N ALA A 160 5.11 3.92 -0.74
CA ALA A 160 5.00 5.22 -1.40
C ALA A 160 6.36 5.73 -1.90
N PHE A 161 7.41 5.61 -1.10
CA PHE A 161 8.77 5.97 -1.49
C PHE A 161 9.30 5.09 -2.65
N LEU A 162 8.98 3.80 -2.66
CA LEU A 162 9.29 2.91 -3.77
C LEU A 162 8.57 3.33 -5.06
N GLY A 163 7.29 3.72 -4.95
CA GLY A 163 6.50 4.25 -6.07
C GLY A 163 7.09 5.53 -6.64
N LEU A 164 7.51 6.46 -5.79
CA LEU A 164 8.22 7.68 -6.19
C LEU A 164 9.55 7.38 -6.88
N ALA A 165 10.29 6.38 -6.40
CA ALA A 165 11.60 6.02 -6.91
C ALA A 165 11.55 5.37 -8.29
N LYS A 166 10.48 4.63 -8.62
CA LYS A 166 10.42 3.72 -9.78
C LYS A 166 10.80 4.38 -11.11
N PHE A 167 10.31 5.58 -11.37
CA PHE A 167 10.55 6.30 -12.62
C PHE A 167 11.49 7.49 -12.46
N SER A 168 12.25 7.54 -11.37
CA SER A 168 13.20 8.60 -11.07
C SER A 168 14.58 8.34 -11.70
N SER A 169 15.52 9.28 -11.54
CA SER A 169 16.92 9.11 -11.93
C SER A 169 17.62 8.02 -11.10
N SER A 170 18.77 7.53 -11.59
CA SER A 170 19.49 6.40 -10.94
C SER A 170 19.86 6.67 -9.49
N TRP A 171 20.27 7.88 -9.15
CA TRP A 171 20.56 8.30 -7.78
C TRP A 171 19.33 8.27 -6.88
N VAL A 172 18.22 8.84 -7.33
CA VAL A 172 16.96 8.91 -6.59
C VAL A 172 16.38 7.51 -6.33
N LYS A 173 16.61 6.55 -7.24
CA LYS A 173 16.24 5.14 -7.07
C LYS A 173 16.92 4.43 -5.91
N ILE A 174 17.99 4.98 -5.38
CA ILE A 174 18.69 4.44 -4.20
C ILE A 174 18.27 5.21 -2.96
N VAL A 175 18.28 6.54 -3.03
CA VAL A 175 18.04 7.39 -1.85
C VAL A 175 16.59 7.30 -1.35
N LEU A 176 15.60 7.33 -2.25
CA LEU A 176 14.20 7.29 -1.83
C LEU A 176 13.81 5.97 -1.14
N PRO A 177 14.15 4.78 -1.65
CA PRO A 177 13.87 3.54 -0.92
C PRO A 177 14.54 3.47 0.45
N LEU A 178 15.80 3.92 0.57
CA LEU A 178 16.49 3.97 1.87
C LEU A 178 15.79 4.93 2.83
N ALA A 179 15.44 6.13 2.38
CA ALA A 179 14.69 7.11 3.18
C ALA A 179 13.32 6.57 3.59
N GLY A 180 12.62 5.89 2.68
CA GLY A 180 11.33 5.26 2.96
C GLY A 180 11.41 4.16 4.01
N LEU A 181 12.42 3.29 3.90
CA LEU A 181 12.64 2.22 4.87
C LEU A 181 13.01 2.79 6.26
N ILE A 182 13.90 3.78 6.31
CA ILE A 182 14.25 4.47 7.56
C ILE A 182 13.02 5.14 8.18
N THR A 183 12.17 5.77 7.37
CA THR A 183 10.93 6.39 7.84
C THR A 183 9.96 5.34 8.41
N ALA A 184 9.80 4.19 7.76
CA ALA A 184 8.97 3.11 8.25
C ALA A 184 9.50 2.56 9.60
N MET A 185 10.80 2.29 9.69
CA MET A 185 11.46 1.87 10.92
C MET A 185 11.30 2.91 12.04
N PHE A 186 11.40 4.21 11.71
CA PHE A 186 11.22 5.29 12.68
C PHE A 186 9.79 5.38 13.21
N ILE A 187 8.78 5.27 12.34
CA ILE A 187 7.37 5.26 12.77
C ILE A 187 7.12 4.10 13.73
N HIS A 188 7.63 2.91 13.41
CA HIS A 188 7.49 1.72 14.22
C HIS A 188 8.27 1.84 15.56
N PHE A 189 9.51 2.32 15.50
CA PHE A 189 10.34 2.60 16.68
C PHE A 189 9.63 3.57 17.65
N MET A 190 9.10 4.67 17.14
CA MET A 190 8.41 5.69 17.95
C MET A 190 7.17 5.11 18.64
N TRP A 191 6.43 4.22 17.94
CA TRP A 191 5.32 3.51 18.56
C TRP A 191 5.78 2.60 19.69
N ASN A 192 6.72 1.69 19.42
CA ASN A 192 7.23 0.74 20.42
C ASN A 192 7.83 1.44 21.62
N TYR A 193 8.61 2.51 21.39
CA TYR A 193 9.16 3.34 22.47
C TYR A 193 8.05 3.95 23.32
N SER A 194 7.06 4.57 22.69
CA SER A 194 6.03 5.30 23.43
C SER A 194 5.11 4.38 24.25
N VAL A 195 4.82 3.16 23.78
CA VAL A 195 3.98 2.21 24.54
C VAL A 195 4.75 1.41 25.59
N SER A 196 6.09 1.53 25.61
CA SER A 196 6.94 0.89 26.64
C SER A 196 6.93 1.64 27.97
N PHE A 197 6.43 2.87 28.03
CA PHE A 197 6.40 3.67 29.26
C PHE A 197 5.00 4.31 29.45
N GLU A 198 4.46 4.22 30.65
CA GLU A 198 3.16 4.81 30.98
C GLU A 198 3.13 6.33 30.71
N SER A 199 4.23 7.04 31.00
CA SER A 199 4.33 8.48 30.81
C SER A 199 4.29 8.94 29.35
N THR A 200 4.64 8.07 28.40
CA THR A 200 4.67 8.39 26.95
C THR A 200 3.54 7.74 26.16
N TYR A 201 2.72 6.89 26.78
CA TYR A 201 1.67 6.13 26.12
C TYR A 201 0.69 7.00 25.33
N LEU A 202 0.19 8.08 25.97
CA LEU A 202 -0.71 9.01 25.31
C LEU A 202 -0.04 9.75 24.14
N LEU A 203 1.24 10.09 24.27
CA LEU A 203 2.01 10.71 23.18
C LEU A 203 2.13 9.77 21.98
N GLY A 204 2.30 8.47 22.21
CA GLY A 204 2.30 7.45 21.17
C GLY A 204 0.97 7.38 20.40
N MET A 205 -0.15 7.43 21.12
CA MET A 205 -1.47 7.45 20.49
C MET A 205 -1.67 8.72 19.63
N ILE A 206 -1.27 9.89 20.15
CA ILE A 206 -1.32 11.15 19.40
C ILE A 206 -0.41 11.07 18.18
N PHE A 207 0.80 10.53 18.32
CA PHE A 207 1.75 10.38 17.22
C PHE A 207 1.16 9.51 16.10
N ILE A 208 0.61 8.34 16.42
CA ILE A 208 0.00 7.47 15.40
C ILE A 208 -1.24 8.13 14.78
N PHE A 209 -2.05 8.84 15.57
CA PHE A 209 -3.18 9.60 15.03
C PHE A 209 -2.72 10.64 13.98
N LEU A 210 -1.64 11.36 14.24
CA LEU A 210 -1.05 12.30 13.28
C LEU A 210 -0.49 11.60 12.05
N CYS A 211 0.16 10.43 12.23
CA CYS A 211 0.62 9.60 11.12
C CYS A 211 -0.55 9.13 10.24
N ILE A 212 -1.68 8.75 10.82
CA ILE A 212 -2.91 8.38 10.09
C ILE A 212 -3.38 9.56 9.23
N GLN A 213 -3.48 10.77 9.81
CA GLN A 213 -3.93 11.96 9.06
C GLN A 213 -2.97 12.28 7.91
N PHE A 214 -1.67 12.23 8.17
CA PHE A 214 -0.65 12.49 7.15
C PHE A 214 -0.69 11.40 6.05
N PHE A 215 -0.87 10.14 6.40
CA PHE A 215 -1.00 9.04 5.44
C PHE A 215 -2.19 9.26 4.49
N PHE A 216 -3.37 9.57 5.02
CA PHE A 216 -4.54 9.86 4.19
C PHE A 216 -4.37 11.12 3.34
N PHE A 217 -3.65 12.12 3.83
CA PHE A 217 -3.29 13.30 3.05
C PHE A 217 -2.40 12.92 1.85
N VAL A 218 -1.34 12.13 2.07
CA VAL A 218 -0.46 11.65 0.99
C VAL A 218 -1.25 10.78 0.00
N PHE A 219 -2.12 9.90 0.50
CA PHE A 219 -2.97 9.07 -0.35
C PHE A 219 -3.88 9.93 -1.23
N LYS A 220 -4.51 10.95 -0.66
CA LYS A 220 -5.33 11.91 -1.42
C LYS A 220 -4.52 12.63 -2.50
N LEU A 221 -3.33 13.11 -2.17
CA LEU A 221 -2.44 13.75 -3.15
C LEU A 221 -2.06 12.80 -4.29
N SER A 222 -1.80 11.53 -3.99
CA SER A 222 -1.52 10.52 -5.00
C SER A 222 -2.69 10.34 -5.97
N ILE A 223 -3.91 10.19 -5.46
CA ILE A 223 -5.13 10.09 -6.27
C ILE A 223 -5.39 11.35 -7.12
N GLU A 224 -5.13 12.54 -6.56
CA GLU A 224 -5.26 13.80 -7.32
C GLU A 224 -4.21 13.91 -8.44
N ASN A 225 -3.00 13.41 -8.20
CA ASN A 225 -1.97 13.33 -9.23
C ASN A 225 -2.36 12.36 -10.36
N GLU A 226 -2.91 11.20 -10.03
CA GLU A 226 -3.44 10.26 -11.03
C GLU A 226 -4.52 10.91 -11.90
N LYS A 227 -5.46 11.63 -11.28
CA LYS A 227 -6.47 12.40 -12.01
C LYS A 227 -5.84 13.37 -13.02
N LYS A 228 -4.82 14.12 -12.60
CA LYS A 228 -4.10 15.07 -13.47
C LYS A 228 -3.39 14.36 -14.62
N ILE A 229 -2.80 13.17 -14.37
CA ILE A 229 -2.18 12.34 -15.41
C ILE A 229 -3.24 11.93 -16.43
N ILE A 230 -4.38 11.40 -16.00
CA ILE A 230 -5.46 10.99 -16.89
C ILE A 230 -5.96 12.17 -17.72
N GLN A 231 -6.19 13.32 -17.12
CA GLN A 231 -6.63 14.52 -17.84
C GLN A 231 -5.63 14.94 -18.91
N ARG A 232 -4.36 15.05 -18.56
CA ARG A 232 -3.30 15.49 -19.50
C ARG A 232 -3.11 14.51 -20.65
N GLU A 233 -3.00 13.22 -20.35
CA GLU A 233 -2.68 12.23 -21.38
C GLU A 233 -3.87 11.92 -22.30
N LEU A 234 -5.12 12.00 -21.77
CA LEU A 234 -6.30 11.81 -22.60
C LEU A 234 -6.68 13.06 -23.43
N SER A 235 -6.30 14.27 -23.03
CA SER A 235 -6.48 15.47 -23.87
C SER A 235 -5.77 15.31 -25.23
N GLU A 236 -4.56 14.74 -25.24
CA GLU A 236 -3.86 14.43 -26.49
C GLU A 236 -4.63 13.39 -27.36
N GLU A 237 -5.32 12.42 -26.74
CA GLU A 237 -6.10 11.39 -27.45
C GLU A 237 -7.42 11.95 -28.00
N ILE A 238 -7.93 13.05 -27.43
CA ILE A 238 -9.11 13.78 -27.96
C ILE A 238 -8.71 14.52 -29.23
N GLU A 239 -7.57 15.22 -29.21
CA GLU A 239 -7.02 15.93 -30.39
C GLU A 239 -6.76 14.96 -31.56
N LEU A 240 -6.37 13.72 -31.25
CA LEU A 240 -6.18 12.65 -32.23
C LEU A 240 -7.49 11.94 -32.66
N GLY A 241 -8.63 12.32 -32.09
CA GLY A 241 -9.93 11.74 -32.41
C GLY A 241 -10.19 10.33 -31.86
N PHE A 242 -9.40 9.86 -30.90
CA PHE A 242 -9.59 8.53 -30.28
C PHE A 242 -10.68 8.54 -29.19
N ILE A 243 -10.86 9.66 -28.49
CA ILE A 243 -11.76 9.79 -27.36
C ILE A 243 -12.64 11.02 -27.56
N PRO A 244 -13.98 10.95 -27.40
CA PRO A 244 -14.86 12.10 -27.44
C PRO A 244 -14.53 13.11 -26.33
N ASP A 245 -14.57 14.41 -26.64
CA ASP A 245 -14.24 15.49 -25.68
C ASP A 245 -15.14 15.43 -24.42
N ALA A 246 -16.43 15.15 -24.61
CA ALA A 246 -17.38 14.99 -23.49
C ALA A 246 -16.97 13.94 -22.45
N HIS A 247 -16.13 12.97 -22.84
CA HIS A 247 -15.70 11.88 -21.95
C HIS A 247 -14.53 12.23 -21.05
N LEU A 248 -13.74 13.29 -21.32
CA LEU A 248 -12.54 13.63 -20.54
C LEU A 248 -12.85 13.84 -19.05
N ASN A 249 -13.82 14.72 -18.76
CA ASN A 249 -14.21 15.03 -17.39
C ASN A 249 -14.89 13.85 -16.68
N ILE A 250 -15.51 12.96 -17.45
CA ILE A 250 -16.14 11.75 -16.92
C ILE A 250 -15.06 10.74 -16.54
N LEU A 251 -14.14 10.41 -17.45
CA LEU A 251 -13.08 9.43 -17.27
C LEU A 251 -12.09 9.83 -16.15
N SER A 252 -11.77 11.11 -16.04
CA SER A 252 -10.92 11.64 -14.99
C SER A 252 -11.63 11.87 -13.65
N GLY A 253 -12.95 11.69 -13.58
CA GLY A 253 -13.77 11.95 -12.40
C GLY A 253 -14.49 10.71 -11.86
N LEU A 254 -15.24 10.91 -10.77
CA LEU A 254 -16.08 9.86 -10.17
C LEU A 254 -17.33 9.54 -11.01
N LYS A 255 -17.68 10.40 -11.97
CA LYS A 255 -18.83 10.18 -12.89
C LYS A 255 -18.67 8.92 -13.73
N ARG A 256 -17.44 8.46 -13.99
CA ARG A 256 -17.16 7.20 -14.71
C ARG A 256 -17.76 5.94 -14.07
N PHE A 257 -18.04 5.99 -12.76
CA PHE A 257 -18.71 4.88 -12.05
C PHE A 257 -20.24 4.96 -12.11
N LYS A 258 -20.79 6.09 -12.57
CA LYS A 258 -22.24 6.27 -12.70
C LYS A 258 -22.73 5.70 -14.03
N SER A 259 -24.00 5.27 -14.06
CA SER A 259 -24.69 4.85 -15.27
C SER A 259 -25.12 6.04 -16.14
N GLY A 260 -25.43 5.79 -17.41
CA GLY A 260 -26.14 6.72 -18.29
C GLY A 260 -25.25 7.70 -19.08
N TRP A 261 -23.94 7.57 -19.09
CA TRP A 261 -23.04 8.40 -19.92
C TRP A 261 -22.45 7.65 -21.13
N ILE A 262 -22.55 6.33 -21.11
CA ILE A 262 -22.20 5.41 -22.19
C ILE A 262 -22.96 4.10 -21.93
N ASP A 263 -23.10 3.24 -22.92
CA ASP A 263 -23.72 1.93 -22.76
C ASP A 263 -23.06 1.14 -21.62
N GLU A 264 -23.88 0.60 -20.72
CA GLU A 264 -23.45 -0.12 -19.53
C GLU A 264 -22.63 -1.39 -19.85
N SER A 265 -22.92 -2.05 -20.98
CA SER A 265 -22.24 -3.27 -21.42
C SER A 265 -20.75 -3.02 -21.70
N ILE A 266 -20.41 -1.84 -22.19
CA ILE A 266 -19.04 -1.46 -22.58
C ILE A 266 -18.38 -0.53 -21.56
N ARG A 267 -19.12 0.14 -20.68
CA ARG A 267 -18.63 1.17 -19.75
C ARG A 267 -17.38 0.76 -18.98
N LYS A 268 -17.40 -0.43 -18.37
CA LYS A 268 -16.29 -0.93 -17.56
C LYS A 268 -15.03 -1.17 -18.41
N GLN A 269 -15.19 -1.75 -19.59
CA GLN A 269 -14.08 -2.05 -20.49
C GLN A 269 -13.48 -0.78 -21.07
N TYR A 270 -14.31 0.15 -21.52
CA TYR A 270 -13.90 1.44 -22.04
C TYR A 270 -13.16 2.28 -20.99
N THR A 271 -13.72 2.42 -19.79
CA THR A 271 -13.08 3.16 -18.69
C THR A 271 -11.71 2.59 -18.35
N LYS A 272 -11.60 1.26 -18.28
CA LYS A 272 -10.33 0.59 -18.00
C LYS A 272 -9.30 0.81 -19.11
N ALA A 273 -9.71 0.71 -20.36
CA ALA A 273 -8.80 0.93 -21.51
C ALA A 273 -8.29 2.37 -21.56
N ALA A 274 -9.19 3.36 -21.35
CA ALA A 274 -8.83 4.78 -21.33
C ALA A 274 -7.85 5.14 -20.21
N VAL A 275 -8.10 4.63 -19.00
CA VAL A 275 -7.19 4.86 -17.86
C VAL A 275 -5.83 4.22 -18.10
N ARG A 276 -5.79 2.97 -18.57
CA ARG A 276 -4.52 2.28 -18.91
C ARG A 276 -3.77 2.98 -20.04
N LEU A 277 -4.48 3.49 -21.05
CA LEU A 277 -3.88 4.30 -22.10
C LEU A 277 -3.15 5.53 -21.51
N ALA A 278 -3.81 6.28 -20.62
CA ALA A 278 -3.23 7.45 -19.98
C ALA A 278 -1.97 7.10 -19.17
N PHE A 279 -2.04 6.06 -18.32
CA PHE A 279 -0.88 5.65 -17.54
C PHE A 279 0.26 5.14 -18.42
N SER A 280 -0.02 4.32 -19.44
CA SER A 280 1.00 3.82 -20.36
C SER A 280 1.73 4.96 -21.09
N LYS A 281 1.01 6.03 -21.51
CA LYS A 281 1.61 7.24 -22.11
C LYS A 281 2.50 7.98 -21.11
N ASN A 282 2.03 8.21 -19.90
CA ASN A 282 2.82 8.86 -18.85
C ASN A 282 4.09 8.06 -18.50
N GLN A 283 4.00 6.73 -18.51
CA GLN A 283 5.12 5.83 -18.24
C GLN A 283 6.12 5.79 -19.39
N LEU A 284 5.64 5.80 -20.65
CA LEU A 284 6.50 5.87 -21.83
C LEU A 284 7.42 7.09 -21.79
N LYS A 285 6.89 8.26 -21.39
CA LYS A 285 7.66 9.52 -21.24
C LYS A 285 8.82 9.39 -20.23
N LYS A 286 8.75 8.44 -19.29
CA LYS A 286 9.73 8.21 -18.23
C LYS A 286 10.53 6.92 -18.38
N ALA A 287 10.15 6.06 -19.34
CA ALA A 287 10.72 4.73 -19.51
C ALA A 287 12.13 4.79 -20.09
N LYS A 288 13.00 3.88 -19.64
CA LYS A 288 14.27 3.58 -20.32
C LYS A 288 14.02 2.68 -21.55
N ASP A 289 14.95 2.64 -22.49
CA ASP A 289 14.78 2.08 -23.84
C ASP A 289 14.19 0.66 -23.88
N TYR A 290 14.64 -0.23 -23.01
CA TYR A 290 14.12 -1.62 -22.98
C TYR A 290 12.63 -1.75 -22.53
N ARG A 291 12.07 -0.68 -21.92
CA ARG A 291 10.65 -0.65 -21.51
C ARG A 291 9.78 0.16 -22.47
N LYS A 292 10.35 0.96 -23.35
CA LYS A 292 9.60 1.81 -24.29
C LYS A 292 8.72 0.95 -25.19
N THR A 293 9.28 -0.06 -25.84
CA THR A 293 8.54 -0.97 -26.73
C THR A 293 7.33 -1.61 -26.04
N TYR A 294 7.45 -1.94 -24.76
CA TYR A 294 6.32 -2.46 -23.99
C TYR A 294 5.20 -1.43 -23.85
N TYR A 295 5.53 -0.19 -23.45
CA TYR A 295 4.51 0.85 -23.29
C TYR A 295 3.92 1.31 -24.62
N GLU A 296 4.70 1.36 -25.68
CA GLU A 296 4.22 1.63 -27.03
C GLU A 296 3.20 0.58 -27.48
N SER A 297 3.48 -0.71 -27.25
CA SER A 297 2.55 -1.80 -27.52
C SER A 297 1.26 -1.70 -26.69
N GLU A 298 1.35 -1.36 -25.40
CA GLU A 298 0.16 -1.18 -24.56
C GLU A 298 -0.66 0.05 -24.96
N ILE A 299 -0.04 1.15 -25.39
CA ILE A 299 -0.72 2.32 -25.94
C ILE A 299 -1.53 1.93 -27.17
N GLU A 300 -0.91 1.27 -28.15
CA GLU A 300 -1.59 0.91 -29.41
C GLU A 300 -2.71 -0.12 -29.15
N LYS A 301 -2.47 -1.11 -28.31
CA LYS A 301 -3.49 -2.08 -27.91
C LYS A 301 -4.74 -1.40 -27.29
N ASN A 302 -4.54 -0.42 -26.40
CA ASN A 302 -5.66 0.28 -25.77
C ASN A 302 -6.35 1.23 -26.76
N ARG A 303 -5.64 1.87 -27.72
CA ARG A 303 -6.23 2.66 -28.81
C ARG A 303 -7.12 1.80 -29.70
N VAL A 304 -6.61 0.64 -30.15
CA VAL A 304 -7.41 -0.31 -30.95
C VAL A 304 -8.66 -0.77 -30.20
N LEU A 305 -8.52 -1.09 -28.92
CA LEU A 305 -9.64 -1.49 -28.08
C LEU A 305 -10.68 -0.38 -27.94
N ILE A 306 -10.27 0.86 -27.68
CA ILE A 306 -11.15 2.03 -27.56
C ILE A 306 -11.90 2.28 -28.89
N ARG A 307 -11.21 2.27 -30.02
CA ARG A 307 -11.83 2.42 -31.35
C ARG A 307 -12.89 1.34 -31.60
N GLY A 308 -12.55 0.07 -31.32
CA GLY A 308 -13.49 -1.04 -31.47
C GLY A 308 -14.76 -0.87 -30.62
N ILE A 309 -14.60 -0.47 -29.37
CA ILE A 309 -15.72 -0.24 -28.44
C ILE A 309 -16.62 0.92 -28.94
N LEU A 310 -16.03 2.06 -29.31
CA LEU A 310 -16.80 3.24 -29.74
C LEU A 310 -17.44 3.06 -31.13
N SER A 311 -16.80 2.33 -32.06
CA SER A 311 -17.38 2.06 -33.39
C SER A 311 -18.60 1.12 -33.35
N ILE A 312 -18.68 0.25 -32.38
CA ILE A 312 -19.84 -0.63 -32.13
C ILE A 312 -21.01 0.22 -31.63
N ASN A 313 -20.78 1.17 -30.74
CA ASN A 313 -21.81 2.03 -30.15
C ASN A 313 -22.48 2.97 -31.20
N LEU A 314 -21.67 3.49 -32.17
CA LEU A 314 -22.19 4.33 -33.26
C LEU A 314 -23.04 3.59 -34.28
N LYS A 315 -23.06 2.25 -34.27
CA LYS A 315 -23.88 1.42 -35.15
C LYS A 315 -25.20 0.98 -34.49
N THR A 316 -25.37 1.23 -33.21
CA THR A 316 -26.55 0.81 -32.41
C THR A 316 -27.44 2.01 -32.02
N GLU A 317 -27.05 3.25 -32.33
CA GLU A 317 -27.89 4.46 -32.35
C GLU A 317 -28.40 4.74 -33.79
#